data_2a4b8b875b4cf0592eb0647807571792
#
_entry.id   2a4b8b875b4cf0592eb0647807571792
#
_cell.length_a   1.000
_cell.length_b   1.000
_cell.length_c   1.000
_cell.angle_alpha   90.00
_cell.angle_beta   90.00
_cell.angle_gamma   90.00
#
_symmetry.space_group_name_H-M   'P 1'
#
loop_
_entity.id
_entity.type
_entity.pdbx_description
1 polymer ?
#
loop_
_entity_poly.entity_id
_entity_poly.type
_entity_poly.pdbx_seq_one_letter_code
_entity_poly.pdbx_strand_id
1 'polypeptide(L)'
;MEKIRSAVRYYGSFICILALQIIVITYFGIQKNWLFGDEQWTFNLANRYYEPFLGTIDASPYYGKWLSPDFWNSVLTVNPAYGFNYGSVFYNQSLDVHPPLYYLIIHTICSFFPNIYSKWFGIIPNIVFFLLSQFVIYNIGTLIFKKRYTALLLCLFYGFSWGVINNAVYVRMYGLLSLWAVISYYLHLKLMNRLGV
;
A
#
# COMPACT_ATOMS: atom_id res chain seq x y z
N MET A 1 -17.70 13.84 -28.51
CA MET A 1 -16.81 14.87 -27.93
C MET A 1 -17.46 15.62 -26.76
N GLU A 2 -18.73 16.01 -26.81
CA GLU A 2 -19.43 16.70 -25.70
C GLU A 2 -19.47 15.91 -24.38
N LYS A 3 -19.77 14.61 -24.43
CA LYS A 3 -19.76 13.76 -23.23
C LYS A 3 -18.39 13.71 -22.52
N ILE A 4 -17.29 13.73 -23.29
CA ILE A 4 -15.93 13.74 -22.74
C ILE A 4 -15.64 15.11 -22.10
N ARG A 5 -16.01 16.21 -22.77
CA ARG A 5 -15.86 17.57 -22.22
C ARG A 5 -16.66 17.77 -20.94
N SER A 6 -17.90 17.26 -20.86
CA SER A 6 -18.73 17.35 -19.65
C SER A 6 -18.12 16.51 -18.50
N ALA A 7 -17.62 15.31 -18.77
CA ALA A 7 -16.95 14.47 -17.78
C ALA A 7 -15.66 15.13 -17.26
N VAL A 8 -14.82 15.67 -18.15
CA VAL A 8 -13.60 16.41 -17.77
C VAL A 8 -13.95 17.65 -16.92
N ARG A 9 -14.98 18.40 -17.28
CA ARG A 9 -15.45 19.55 -16.48
C ARG A 9 -15.99 19.09 -15.12
N TYR A 10 -16.62 17.93 -15.05
CA TYR A 10 -17.15 17.37 -13.80
C TYR A 10 -16.07 16.80 -12.91
N TYR A 11 -15.12 16.01 -13.42
CA TYR A 11 -14.07 15.37 -12.62
C TYR A 11 -12.75 16.12 -12.59
N GLY A 12 -12.59 17.18 -13.38
CA GLY A 12 -11.31 17.88 -13.54
C GLY A 12 -10.69 18.34 -12.21
N SER A 13 -11.50 18.96 -11.33
CA SER A 13 -11.01 19.40 -10.01
C SER A 13 -10.55 18.23 -9.14
N PHE A 14 -11.25 17.09 -9.18
CA PHE A 14 -10.86 15.88 -8.44
C PHE A 14 -9.54 15.31 -8.98
N ILE A 15 -9.42 15.23 -10.30
CA ILE A 15 -8.18 14.76 -10.95
C ILE A 15 -7.00 15.68 -10.63
N CYS A 16 -7.21 17.00 -10.63
CA CYS A 16 -6.15 17.96 -10.22
C CYS A 16 -5.72 17.75 -8.76
N ILE A 17 -6.64 17.52 -7.85
CA ILE A 17 -6.34 17.23 -6.44
C ILE A 17 -5.50 15.95 -6.35
N LEU A 18 -5.93 14.87 -7.01
CA LEU A 18 -5.17 13.61 -7.02
C LEU A 18 -3.78 13.78 -7.61
N ALA A 19 -3.64 14.50 -8.72
CA ALA A 19 -2.34 14.75 -9.34
C ALA A 19 -1.38 15.48 -8.39
N LEU A 20 -1.84 16.52 -7.70
CA LEU A 20 -1.05 17.26 -6.71
C LEU A 20 -0.64 16.34 -5.53
N GLN A 21 -1.55 15.49 -5.05
CA GLN A 21 -1.27 14.56 -3.96
C GLN A 21 -0.26 13.49 -4.38
N ILE A 22 -0.37 12.95 -5.61
CA ILE A 22 0.62 12.01 -6.15
C ILE A 22 1.99 12.67 -6.24
N ILE A 23 2.07 13.93 -6.68
CA ILE A 23 3.35 14.68 -6.74
C ILE A 23 3.97 14.74 -5.34
N VAL A 24 3.18 15.09 -4.31
CA VAL A 24 3.67 15.18 -2.94
C VAL A 24 4.11 13.81 -2.41
N ILE A 25 3.31 12.75 -2.59
CA ILE A 25 3.68 11.40 -2.17
C ILE A 25 4.94 10.92 -2.89
N THR A 26 5.03 11.18 -4.20
CA THR A 26 6.21 10.82 -5.00
C THR A 26 7.45 11.56 -4.51
N TYR A 27 7.34 12.84 -4.20
CA TYR A 27 8.43 13.61 -3.61
C TYR A 27 8.95 12.96 -2.33
N PHE A 28 8.08 12.63 -1.36
CA PHE A 28 8.49 11.94 -0.14
C PHE A 28 9.02 10.52 -0.41
N GLY A 29 8.44 9.81 -1.38
CA GLY A 29 8.95 8.52 -1.84
C GLY A 29 10.38 8.61 -2.40
N ILE A 30 10.71 9.67 -3.15
CA ILE A 30 12.07 9.91 -3.66
C ILE A 30 13.03 10.18 -2.49
N GLN A 31 12.66 11.03 -1.55
CA GLN A 31 13.48 11.39 -0.37
C GLN A 31 13.69 10.23 0.60
N LYS A 32 12.90 9.17 0.52
CA LYS A 32 13.06 8.00 1.37
C LYS A 32 14.31 7.21 1.00
N ASN A 33 15.35 7.27 1.85
CA ASN A 33 16.65 6.64 1.59
C ASN A 33 16.86 5.32 2.33
N TRP A 34 16.01 4.98 3.29
CA TRP A 34 16.11 3.75 4.06
C TRP A 34 14.75 3.07 4.26
N LEU A 35 14.79 1.79 4.60
CA LEU A 35 13.65 1.04 5.14
C LEU A 35 13.72 1.02 6.67
N PHE A 36 12.60 1.25 7.32
CA PHE A 36 12.46 0.88 8.74
C PHE A 36 12.46 -0.64 8.90
N GLY A 37 12.74 -1.12 10.11
CA GLY A 37 12.77 -2.56 10.38
C GLY A 37 11.52 -3.30 9.92
N ASP A 38 10.34 -2.75 10.21
CA ASP A 38 9.05 -3.33 9.78
C ASP A 38 8.88 -3.42 8.25
N GLU A 39 9.46 -2.49 7.50
CA GLU A 39 9.41 -2.53 6.04
C GLU A 39 10.36 -3.59 5.47
N GLN A 40 11.51 -3.79 6.14
CA GLN A 40 12.42 -4.90 5.84
C GLN A 40 11.72 -6.24 6.07
N TRP A 41 10.99 -6.36 7.19
CA TRP A 41 10.16 -7.53 7.47
C TRP A 41 9.08 -7.77 6.42
N THR A 42 8.51 -6.71 5.87
CA THR A 42 7.54 -6.85 4.77
C THR A 42 8.14 -7.57 3.56
N PHE A 43 9.32 -7.14 3.10
CA PHE A 43 10.00 -7.79 1.99
C PHE A 43 10.49 -9.19 2.37
N ASN A 44 11.02 -9.38 3.57
CA ASN A 44 11.46 -10.68 4.06
C ASN A 44 10.32 -11.70 4.05
N LEU A 45 9.21 -11.39 4.70
CA LEU A 45 8.04 -12.27 4.78
C LEU A 45 7.39 -12.55 3.43
N ALA A 46 7.47 -11.58 2.49
CA ALA A 46 6.97 -11.76 1.14
C ALA A 46 7.90 -12.63 0.28
N ASN A 47 9.23 -12.50 0.41
CA ASN A 47 10.17 -12.96 -0.61
C ASN A 47 11.04 -14.16 -0.19
N ARG A 48 11.20 -14.44 1.11
CA ARG A 48 11.99 -15.58 1.60
C ARG A 48 11.24 -16.89 1.43
N TYR A 49 11.94 -17.91 0.97
CA TYR A 49 11.38 -19.22 0.70
C TYR A 49 11.26 -20.06 1.98
N TYR A 50 10.04 -20.14 2.54
CA TYR A 50 9.72 -20.85 3.79
C TYR A 50 10.63 -20.48 4.99
N GLU A 51 11.03 -19.22 5.05
CA GLU A 51 11.90 -18.70 6.10
C GLU A 51 11.39 -17.31 6.56
N PRO A 52 10.36 -17.27 7.46
CA PRO A 52 9.66 -16.03 7.81
C PRO A 52 10.52 -15.04 8.59
N PHE A 53 11.47 -15.54 9.35
CA PHE A 53 12.35 -14.71 10.18
C PHE A 53 13.81 -15.11 9.97
N LEU A 54 14.72 -14.20 10.27
CA LEU A 54 16.17 -14.45 10.21
C LEU A 54 16.67 -15.42 11.31
N GLY A 55 15.76 -16.18 11.88
CA GLY A 55 15.96 -17.10 12.98
C GLY A 55 15.46 -16.53 14.31
N THR A 56 15.21 -17.40 15.29
CA THR A 56 14.96 -17.00 16.66
C THR A 56 16.26 -16.48 17.27
N ILE A 57 16.17 -15.54 18.23
CA ILE A 57 17.33 -14.88 18.84
C ILE A 57 18.40 -15.88 19.28
N ASP A 58 17.99 -16.98 19.91
CA ASP A 58 18.92 -17.98 20.48
C ASP A 58 19.47 -18.98 19.45
N ALA A 59 18.84 -19.14 18.31
CA ALA A 59 19.22 -20.12 17.28
C ALA A 59 19.65 -19.50 15.95
N SER A 60 19.57 -18.19 15.82
CA SER A 60 19.93 -17.52 14.58
C SER A 60 21.43 -17.55 14.31
N PRO A 61 21.89 -18.09 13.17
CA PRO A 61 23.29 -18.04 12.79
C PRO A 61 23.77 -16.61 12.50
N TYR A 62 22.87 -15.64 12.46
CA TYR A 62 23.12 -14.24 12.11
C TYR A 62 23.21 -13.33 13.34
N TYR A 63 22.79 -13.80 14.51
CA TYR A 63 22.81 -13.00 15.73
C TYR A 63 24.22 -12.54 16.12
N GLY A 64 24.36 -11.26 16.41
CA GLY A 64 25.64 -10.66 16.81
C GLY A 64 26.70 -10.55 15.69
N LYS A 65 26.32 -10.78 14.43
CA LYS A 65 27.22 -10.69 13.27
C LYS A 65 26.91 -9.48 12.39
N TRP A 66 27.95 -8.89 11.82
CA TRP A 66 27.82 -7.97 10.70
C TRP A 66 27.47 -8.76 9.44
N LEU A 67 26.39 -8.36 8.78
CA LEU A 67 25.89 -9.04 7.57
C LEU A 67 26.24 -8.22 6.34
N SER A 68 26.62 -8.92 5.27
CA SER A 68 27.02 -8.27 4.02
C SER A 68 25.83 -7.62 3.28
N PRO A 69 26.08 -6.66 2.37
CA PRO A 69 25.04 -6.15 1.48
C PRO A 69 24.37 -7.24 0.65
N ASP A 70 25.10 -8.26 0.20
CA ASP A 70 24.56 -9.39 -0.58
C ASP A 70 23.58 -10.22 0.25
N PHE A 71 23.87 -10.41 1.54
CA PHE A 71 22.94 -11.05 2.45
C PHE A 71 21.62 -10.27 2.53
N TRP A 72 21.70 -8.96 2.76
CA TRP A 72 20.50 -8.12 2.83
C TRP A 72 19.75 -8.10 1.50
N ASN A 73 20.44 -8.05 0.37
CA ASN A 73 19.80 -8.17 -0.93
C ASN A 73 19.03 -9.49 -1.07
N SER A 74 19.61 -10.61 -0.65
CA SER A 74 18.95 -11.93 -0.67
C SER A 74 17.72 -12.01 0.24
N VAL A 75 17.68 -11.22 1.31
CA VAL A 75 16.53 -11.13 2.22
C VAL A 75 15.38 -10.31 1.65
N LEU A 76 15.70 -9.26 0.89
CA LEU A 76 14.72 -8.30 0.40
C LEU A 76 14.16 -8.65 -0.99
N THR A 77 14.83 -9.55 -1.73
CA THR A 77 14.47 -9.89 -3.11
C THR A 77 13.97 -11.32 -3.25
N VAL A 78 13.25 -11.58 -4.34
CA VAL A 78 12.87 -12.93 -4.74
C VAL A 78 14.02 -13.61 -5.46
N ASN A 79 14.36 -14.82 -5.05
CA ASN A 79 15.27 -15.68 -5.81
C ASN A 79 14.54 -16.21 -7.06
N PRO A 80 15.16 -16.18 -8.26
CA PRO A 80 14.53 -16.66 -9.50
C PRO A 80 13.93 -18.07 -9.43
N ALA A 81 14.53 -18.94 -8.63
CA ALA A 81 14.07 -20.33 -8.46
C ALA A 81 12.72 -20.42 -7.71
N TYR A 82 12.32 -19.38 -7.00
CA TYR A 82 11.15 -19.37 -6.10
C TYR A 82 10.14 -18.27 -6.44
N GLY A 83 10.23 -17.66 -7.61
CA GLY A 83 9.27 -16.68 -8.08
C GLY A 83 7.85 -17.24 -8.12
N PHE A 84 6.87 -16.40 -7.77
CA PHE A 84 5.44 -16.73 -7.70
C PHE A 84 5.09 -17.92 -6.77
N ASN A 85 5.96 -18.25 -5.81
CA ASN A 85 5.67 -19.28 -4.82
C ASN A 85 4.81 -18.73 -3.68
N TYR A 86 3.51 -18.64 -3.92
CA TYR A 86 2.55 -18.13 -2.94
C TYR A 86 2.41 -19.03 -1.71
N GLY A 87 2.70 -20.33 -1.82
CA GLY A 87 2.73 -21.25 -0.69
C GLY A 87 3.73 -20.83 0.39
N SER A 88 4.91 -20.35 -0.04
CA SER A 88 5.92 -19.79 0.84
C SER A 88 5.41 -18.52 1.55
N VAL A 89 4.72 -17.61 0.84
CA VAL A 89 4.14 -16.40 1.43
C VAL A 89 3.09 -16.74 2.49
N PHE A 90 2.18 -17.68 2.19
CA PHE A 90 1.19 -18.13 3.17
C PHE A 90 1.82 -18.79 4.39
N TYR A 91 2.85 -19.61 4.18
CA TYR A 91 3.60 -20.21 5.29
C TYR A 91 4.22 -19.14 6.18
N ASN A 92 4.95 -18.19 5.59
CA ASN A 92 5.59 -17.12 6.33
C ASN A 92 4.57 -16.29 7.12
N GLN A 93 3.41 -16.00 6.52
CA GLN A 93 2.35 -15.23 7.17
C GLN A 93 1.58 -16.03 8.23
N SER A 94 1.57 -17.37 8.18
CA SER A 94 0.97 -18.19 9.24
C SER A 94 1.75 -18.12 10.56
N LEU A 95 2.99 -17.67 10.51
CA LEU A 95 3.88 -17.46 11.65
C LEU A 95 4.02 -15.98 12.04
N ASP A 96 3.31 -15.08 11.34
CA ASP A 96 3.20 -13.65 11.63
C ASP A 96 1.74 -13.28 11.98
N VAL A 97 1.55 -12.08 12.50
CA VAL A 97 0.23 -11.58 12.97
C VAL A 97 -0.56 -10.84 11.89
N HIS A 98 -0.01 -10.68 10.69
CA HIS A 98 -0.60 -9.85 9.65
C HIS A 98 -1.28 -10.67 8.54
N PRO A 99 -2.41 -10.20 7.97
CA PRO A 99 -3.07 -10.87 6.85
C PRO A 99 -2.19 -10.96 5.60
N PRO A 100 -2.22 -12.06 4.83
CA PRO A 100 -1.27 -12.34 3.75
C PRO A 100 -1.43 -11.48 2.49
N LEU A 101 -2.59 -10.86 2.25
CA LEU A 101 -2.92 -10.22 0.96
C LEU A 101 -1.89 -9.18 0.50
N TYR A 102 -1.43 -8.32 1.40
CA TYR A 102 -0.42 -7.31 1.06
C TYR A 102 0.91 -7.96 0.64
N TYR A 103 1.32 -8.98 1.34
CA TYR A 103 2.57 -9.70 1.08
C TYR A 103 2.52 -10.50 -0.22
N LEU A 104 1.35 -11.05 -0.58
CA LEU A 104 1.13 -11.66 -1.89
C LEU A 104 1.30 -10.65 -3.04
N ILE A 105 0.80 -9.42 -2.85
CA ILE A 105 0.99 -8.34 -3.84
C ILE A 105 2.47 -8.00 -3.98
N ILE A 106 3.18 -7.81 -2.85
CA ILE A 106 4.63 -7.52 -2.87
C ILE A 106 5.40 -8.67 -3.54
N HIS A 107 5.14 -9.92 -3.14
CA HIS A 107 5.78 -11.10 -3.74
C HIS A 107 5.54 -11.17 -5.25
N THR A 108 4.31 -10.91 -5.70
CA THR A 108 3.97 -10.90 -7.13
C THR A 108 4.82 -9.88 -7.88
N ILE A 109 4.90 -8.64 -7.38
CA ILE A 109 5.70 -7.59 -8.03
C ILE A 109 7.19 -7.97 -8.04
N CYS A 110 7.73 -8.40 -6.90
CA CYS A 110 9.13 -8.81 -6.78
C CYS A 110 9.47 -10.01 -7.67
N SER A 111 8.51 -10.92 -7.90
CA SER A 111 8.70 -12.10 -8.77
C SER A 111 8.85 -11.73 -10.26
N PHE A 112 8.33 -10.59 -10.71
CA PHE A 112 8.62 -10.08 -12.04
C PHE A 112 10.03 -9.47 -12.16
N PHE A 113 10.68 -9.17 -11.04
CA PHE A 113 11.99 -8.51 -10.97
C PHE A 113 12.91 -9.26 -9.99
N PRO A 114 13.24 -10.55 -10.25
CA PRO A 114 14.04 -11.36 -9.32
C PRO A 114 15.44 -10.76 -9.10
N ASN A 115 15.96 -10.92 -7.89
CA ASN A 115 17.25 -10.35 -7.43
C ASN A 115 17.34 -8.81 -7.51
N ILE A 116 16.24 -8.10 -7.82
CA ILE A 116 16.20 -6.65 -7.84
C ILE A 116 15.41 -6.15 -6.65
N TYR A 117 16.04 -5.31 -5.83
CA TYR A 117 15.36 -4.58 -4.79
C TYR A 117 14.98 -3.17 -5.26
N SER A 118 13.74 -2.77 -4.97
CA SER A 118 13.31 -1.38 -5.10
C SER A 118 12.26 -1.05 -4.05
N LYS A 119 12.45 0.08 -3.34
CA LYS A 119 11.42 0.61 -2.43
C LYS A 119 10.08 0.88 -3.13
N TRP A 120 10.13 1.15 -4.44
CA TRP A 120 8.96 1.42 -5.26
C TRP A 120 8.05 0.20 -5.43
N PHE A 121 8.56 -1.02 -5.24
CA PHE A 121 7.73 -2.23 -5.27
C PHE A 121 6.70 -2.27 -4.14
N GLY A 122 6.95 -1.53 -3.04
CA GLY A 122 5.96 -1.35 -1.98
C GLY A 122 5.22 -0.01 -2.04
N ILE A 123 5.89 1.08 -2.47
CA ILE A 123 5.30 2.42 -2.53
C ILE A 123 4.22 2.50 -3.61
N ILE A 124 4.44 1.92 -4.81
CA ILE A 124 3.45 1.97 -5.91
C ILE A 124 2.14 1.30 -5.53
N PRO A 125 2.08 0.08 -4.98
CA PRO A 125 0.83 -0.49 -4.46
C PRO A 125 0.12 0.42 -3.45
N ASN A 126 0.86 1.03 -2.54
CA ASN A 126 0.28 1.94 -1.55
C ASN A 126 -0.31 3.20 -2.20
N ILE A 127 0.32 3.75 -3.24
CA ILE A 127 -0.25 4.85 -4.05
C ILE A 127 -1.56 4.39 -4.72
N VAL A 128 -1.62 3.17 -5.24
CA VAL A 128 -2.85 2.63 -5.82
C VAL A 128 -3.95 2.53 -4.75
N PHE A 129 -3.65 2.00 -3.57
CA PHE A 129 -4.63 1.93 -2.47
C PHE A 129 -5.07 3.33 -2.01
N PHE A 130 -4.15 4.28 -1.97
CA PHE A 130 -4.46 5.69 -1.70
C PHE A 130 -5.45 6.27 -2.74
N LEU A 131 -5.18 6.07 -4.03
CA LEU A 131 -6.06 6.55 -5.10
C LEU A 131 -7.46 5.94 -5.04
N LEU A 132 -7.54 4.63 -4.78
CA LEU A 132 -8.82 3.94 -4.57
C LEU A 132 -9.54 4.48 -3.33
N SER A 133 -8.83 4.74 -2.24
CA SER A 133 -9.39 5.35 -1.03
C SER A 133 -9.95 6.73 -1.30
N GLN A 134 -9.24 7.58 -2.04
CA GLN A 134 -9.70 8.89 -2.45
C GLN A 134 -11.00 8.83 -3.27
N PHE A 135 -11.09 7.87 -4.19
CA PHE A 135 -12.31 7.65 -4.96
C PHE A 135 -13.49 7.27 -4.06
N VAL A 136 -13.28 6.40 -3.08
CA VAL A 136 -14.32 6.01 -2.11
C VAL A 136 -14.71 7.19 -1.23
N ILE A 137 -13.74 7.97 -0.72
CA ILE A 137 -13.97 9.17 0.12
C ILE A 137 -14.76 10.22 -0.65
N TYR A 138 -14.45 10.44 -1.94
CA TYR A 138 -15.24 11.33 -2.79
C TYR A 138 -16.71 10.89 -2.85
N ASN A 139 -16.96 9.59 -3.03
CA ASN A 139 -18.32 9.04 -3.06
C ASN A 139 -19.02 9.16 -1.70
N ILE A 140 -18.32 8.93 -0.58
CA ILE A 140 -18.84 9.17 0.78
C ILE A 140 -19.26 10.65 0.92
N GLY A 141 -18.38 11.57 0.54
CA GLY A 141 -18.65 13.00 0.63
C GLY A 141 -19.87 13.43 -0.19
N THR A 142 -20.02 12.92 -1.41
CA THR A 142 -21.20 13.22 -2.24
C THR A 142 -22.47 12.58 -1.67
N LEU A 143 -22.38 11.41 -1.09
CA LEU A 143 -23.50 10.71 -0.47
C LEU A 143 -24.05 11.44 0.76
N ILE A 144 -23.16 11.88 1.66
CA ILE A 144 -23.52 12.55 2.92
C ILE A 144 -23.96 13.99 2.69
N PHE A 145 -23.15 14.77 1.99
CA PHE A 145 -23.34 16.22 1.89
C PHE A 145 -24.13 16.65 0.68
N LYS A 146 -24.36 15.76 -0.30
CA LYS A 146 -25.05 16.04 -1.57
C LYS A 146 -24.44 17.23 -2.32
N LYS A 147 -23.23 17.65 -1.98
CA LYS A 147 -22.51 18.79 -2.53
C LYS A 147 -21.11 18.38 -2.95
N ARG A 148 -20.79 18.60 -4.20
CA ARG A 148 -19.49 18.21 -4.79
C ARG A 148 -18.29 18.88 -4.12
N TYR A 149 -18.38 20.18 -3.83
CA TYR A 149 -17.25 20.91 -3.24
C TYR A 149 -16.87 20.37 -1.86
N THR A 150 -17.85 19.94 -1.07
CA THR A 150 -17.60 19.33 0.24
C THR A 150 -16.89 17.97 0.11
N ALA A 151 -17.27 17.17 -0.89
CA ALA A 151 -16.56 15.93 -1.21
C ALA A 151 -15.10 16.20 -1.63
N LEU A 152 -14.85 17.25 -2.43
CA LEU A 152 -13.51 17.66 -2.80
C LEU A 152 -12.69 18.14 -1.60
N LEU A 153 -13.28 18.88 -0.66
CA LEU A 153 -12.63 19.30 0.58
C LEU A 153 -12.25 18.09 1.44
N LEU A 154 -13.12 17.07 1.57
CA LEU A 154 -12.76 15.82 2.26
C LEU A 154 -11.57 15.15 1.62
N CYS A 155 -11.53 15.04 0.29
CA CYS A 155 -10.40 14.49 -0.42
C CYS A 155 -9.11 15.29 -0.21
N LEU A 156 -9.19 16.62 -0.16
CA LEU A 156 -8.06 17.50 0.15
C LEU A 156 -7.52 17.22 1.56
N PHE A 157 -8.39 17.29 2.58
CA PHE A 157 -7.97 17.09 3.97
C PHE A 157 -7.41 15.69 4.21
N TYR A 158 -8.07 14.65 3.67
CA TYR A 158 -7.55 13.30 3.80
C TYR A 158 -6.19 13.15 3.14
N GLY A 159 -6.08 13.49 1.85
CA GLY A 159 -4.91 13.16 1.06
C GLY A 159 -3.67 14.04 1.35
N PHE A 160 -3.84 15.24 1.92
CA PHE A 160 -2.73 16.07 2.40
C PHE A 160 -2.46 15.91 3.89
N SER A 161 -3.18 15.02 4.59
CA SER A 161 -2.85 14.71 5.98
C SER A 161 -1.50 13.97 6.06
N TRP A 162 -0.66 14.35 7.01
CA TRP A 162 0.65 13.74 7.21
C TRP A 162 0.58 12.23 7.40
N GLY A 163 -0.41 11.74 8.15
CA GLY A 163 -0.60 10.31 8.38
C GLY A 163 -0.84 9.53 7.09
N VAL A 164 -1.64 10.07 6.16
CA VAL A 164 -1.94 9.42 4.88
C VAL A 164 -0.74 9.46 3.94
N ILE A 165 -0.03 10.60 3.86
CA ILE A 165 1.21 10.71 3.07
C ILE A 165 2.24 9.71 3.59
N ASN A 166 2.43 9.64 4.91
CA ASN A 166 3.36 8.70 5.52
C ASN A 166 2.97 7.25 5.23
N ASN A 167 1.68 6.88 5.36
CA ASN A 167 1.20 5.54 5.02
C ASN A 167 1.40 5.18 3.55
N ALA A 168 1.34 6.15 2.65
CA ALA A 168 1.56 5.91 1.22
C ALA A 168 3.03 5.59 0.90
N VAL A 169 3.98 6.17 1.63
CA VAL A 169 5.42 5.92 1.44
C VAL A 169 6.00 4.84 2.38
N TYR A 170 5.24 4.42 3.39
CA TYR A 170 5.62 3.38 4.33
C TYR A 170 5.23 2.00 3.79
N VAL A 171 6.21 1.14 3.51
CA VAL A 171 5.99 -0.16 2.84
C VAL A 171 5.42 -1.19 3.82
N ARG A 172 4.16 -0.98 4.20
CA ARG A 172 3.36 -1.85 5.07
C ARG A 172 1.91 -1.88 4.60
N MET A 173 1.15 -2.85 5.09
CA MET A 173 -0.24 -3.07 4.74
C MET A 173 -1.22 -1.97 5.16
N TYR A 174 -0.77 -0.92 5.84
CA TYR A 174 -1.68 0.12 6.39
C TYR A 174 -2.44 0.90 5.32
N GLY A 175 -1.85 1.10 4.13
CA GLY A 175 -2.55 1.67 2.99
C GLY A 175 -3.73 0.81 2.53
N LEU A 176 -3.52 -0.51 2.44
CA LEU A 176 -4.57 -1.49 2.12
C LEU A 176 -5.63 -1.55 3.23
N LEU A 177 -5.23 -1.54 4.50
CA LEU A 177 -6.16 -1.51 5.64
C LEU A 177 -7.05 -0.25 5.61
N SER A 178 -6.46 0.91 5.34
CA SER A 178 -7.19 2.18 5.20
C SER A 178 -8.22 2.12 4.06
N LEU A 179 -7.87 1.52 2.93
CA LEU A 179 -8.80 1.29 1.81
C LEU A 179 -9.98 0.42 2.25
N TRP A 180 -9.74 -0.70 2.92
CA TRP A 180 -10.81 -1.57 3.41
C TRP A 180 -11.72 -0.86 4.42
N ALA A 181 -11.15 -0.05 5.32
CA ALA A 181 -11.92 0.72 6.29
C ALA A 181 -12.88 1.71 5.61
N VAL A 182 -12.40 2.49 4.62
CA VAL A 182 -13.27 3.44 3.91
C VAL A 182 -14.31 2.75 3.02
N ILE A 183 -13.98 1.60 2.40
CA ILE A 183 -14.94 0.78 1.64
C ILE A 183 -16.04 0.27 2.56
N SER A 184 -15.68 -0.31 3.71
CA SER A 184 -16.64 -0.84 4.69
C SER A 184 -17.58 0.26 5.18
N TYR A 185 -17.04 1.45 5.49
CA TYR A 185 -17.84 2.60 5.88
C TYR A 185 -18.80 3.06 4.77
N TYR A 186 -18.32 3.12 3.53
CA TYR A 186 -19.15 3.48 2.37
C TYR A 186 -20.31 2.51 2.15
N LEU A 187 -20.04 1.20 2.25
CA LEU A 187 -21.07 0.18 2.09
C LEU A 187 -22.11 0.25 3.21
N HIS A 188 -21.67 0.50 4.45
CA HIS A 188 -22.57 0.71 5.58
C HIS A 188 -23.50 1.91 5.36
N LEU A 189 -22.96 3.05 4.96
CA LEU A 189 -23.77 4.24 4.64
C LEU A 189 -24.78 3.98 3.51
N LYS A 190 -24.37 3.24 2.48
CA LYS A 190 -25.29 2.86 1.40
C LYS A 190 -26.44 1.98 1.89
N LEU A 191 -26.14 1.05 2.79
CA LEU A 191 -27.16 0.19 3.38
C LEU A 191 -28.15 1.00 4.21
N MET A 192 -27.65 1.88 5.10
CA MET A 192 -28.51 2.75 5.91
C MET A 192 -29.43 3.63 5.06
N ASN A 193 -28.89 4.26 4.01
CA ASN A 193 -29.71 5.04 3.07
C ASN A 193 -30.81 4.22 2.37
N ARG A 194 -30.57 2.93 2.11
CA ARG A 194 -31.59 2.03 1.54
C ARG A 194 -32.69 1.68 2.54
N LEU A 195 -32.35 1.58 3.81
CA LEU A 195 -33.27 1.23 4.88
C LEU A 195 -34.06 2.43 5.40
N GLY A 196 -33.75 3.65 4.95
CA GLY A 196 -34.41 4.88 5.39
C GLY A 196 -34.05 5.31 6.82
N VAL A 197 -32.89 4.84 7.32
CA VAL A 197 -32.35 5.17 8.65
C VAL A 197 -31.28 6.23 8.54
#